data_239adeebd949cab88e9104079118b991
#
_entry.id   239adeebd949cab88e9104079118b991
#
_cell.length_a   1.000
_cell.length_b   1.000
_cell.length_c   1.000
_cell.angle_alpha   90.00
_cell.angle_beta   90.00
_cell.angle_gamma   90.00
#
_symmetry.space_group_name_H-M   'P 1'
#
loop_
_entity.id
_entity.type
_entity.pdbx_description
1 polymer ?
#
loop_
_entity_poly.entity_id
_entity_poly.type
_entity_poly.pdbx_seq_one_letter_code
_entity_poly.pdbx_strand_id
1 'polypeptide(L)'
;MTMEEYVNAYYGGELGISKRYGISKADDLTYTSDPSAAFNTTYGATVYNQLNTKSEVFKLLKKEPWTQSGWRVMTGRHATTAGVAENNSEAGGTLPDTDKPDITNVEATLKQIVSTWEISTKAAMLSEADDGLGNLAAFMRKENSEAHMYAIDDMLLATTDTVTAANFESLDRITADHTQRAYIANADADLNIYNITRSTDDWSHPTMQLATPGSAGHAALSLSDLDTLIQGALEEGVNYADLIFLTGYDTYQDLKALMQNDGANAAWNYNLAQGGAGNMNGVTGESGLAFDSRVGSYDGIPIFLSQHVEKDTTSRIHLLDMGNLAMRIAAPTTYVDSTNVAVTQKMSHEFALITAGELICYKFKTQGSIRNLNG
;
A
#
# COMPACT_ATOMS: atom_id res chain seq x y z
N MET A 1 -4.17 -46.44 -51.69
CA MET A 1 -3.97 -45.42 -50.66
C MET A 1 -2.90 -44.48 -51.17
N THR A 2 -3.30 -43.30 -51.56
CA THR A 2 -2.34 -42.28 -52.03
C THR A 2 -1.52 -41.72 -50.85
N MET A 3 -0.39 -41.11 -51.16
CA MET A 3 0.45 -40.49 -50.12
C MET A 3 -0.33 -39.42 -49.32
N GLU A 4 -1.25 -38.73 -49.97
CA GLU A 4 -2.17 -37.77 -49.33
C GLU A 4 -3.17 -38.44 -48.39
N GLU A 5 -3.72 -39.59 -48.76
CA GLU A 5 -4.60 -40.35 -47.88
C GLU A 5 -3.85 -40.91 -46.68
N TYR A 6 -2.59 -41.28 -46.83
CA TYR A 6 -1.75 -41.74 -45.75
C TYR A 6 -1.38 -40.61 -44.78
N VAL A 7 -0.99 -39.46 -45.33
CA VAL A 7 -0.68 -38.26 -44.53
C VAL A 7 -1.92 -37.74 -43.82
N ASN A 8 -3.06 -37.69 -44.46
CA ASN A 8 -4.33 -37.29 -43.83
C ASN A 8 -4.83 -38.29 -42.78
N ALA A 9 -4.56 -39.59 -42.97
CA ALA A 9 -4.92 -40.58 -41.96
C ALA A 9 -4.02 -40.62 -40.75
N TYR A 10 -2.73 -40.25 -40.93
CA TYR A 10 -1.74 -40.30 -39.83
C TYR A 10 -1.37 -38.96 -39.23
N TYR A 11 -1.35 -37.89 -40.02
CA TYR A 11 -0.81 -36.58 -39.60
C TYR A 11 -1.77 -35.41 -39.78
N GLY A 12 -2.85 -35.57 -40.50
CA GLY A 12 -3.74 -34.46 -40.79
C GLY A 12 -5.21 -34.88 -40.89
N GLY A 13 -6.07 -33.93 -40.89
CA GLY A 13 -7.50 -34.11 -40.98
C GLY A 13 -8.18 -34.51 -39.67
N GLU A 14 -9.48 -34.77 -39.74
CA GLU A 14 -10.34 -35.06 -38.59
C GLU A 14 -9.93 -36.32 -37.79
N LEU A 15 -9.04 -37.15 -38.32
CA LEU A 15 -8.53 -38.37 -37.69
C LEU A 15 -7.10 -38.24 -37.13
N GLY A 16 -6.48 -37.12 -37.33
CA GLY A 16 -5.10 -36.86 -36.87
C GLY A 16 -4.95 -36.69 -35.35
N ILE A 17 -3.96 -35.91 -35.00
CA ILE A 17 -3.58 -35.66 -33.62
C ILE A 17 -4.76 -35.17 -32.74
N SER A 18 -5.68 -34.42 -33.34
CA SER A 18 -6.88 -33.93 -32.63
C SER A 18 -7.79 -35.05 -32.11
N LYS A 19 -7.99 -36.14 -32.88
CA LYS A 19 -8.79 -37.28 -32.41
C LYS A 19 -8.03 -38.19 -31.43
N ARG A 20 -6.71 -38.27 -31.60
CA ARG A 20 -5.87 -39.09 -30.75
C ARG A 20 -5.75 -38.51 -29.33
N TYR A 21 -5.83 -37.22 -29.21
CA TYR A 21 -5.74 -36.49 -27.93
C TYR A 21 -7.07 -35.88 -27.50
N GLY A 22 -8.15 -36.10 -28.23
CA GLY A 22 -9.48 -35.58 -27.91
C GLY A 22 -9.59 -34.06 -28.06
N ILE A 23 -8.66 -33.43 -28.80
CA ILE A 23 -8.63 -32.02 -29.05
C ILE A 23 -9.16 -31.78 -30.45
N SER A 24 -10.42 -31.34 -30.64
CA SER A 24 -10.90 -30.87 -31.92
C SER A 24 -10.50 -29.43 -32.13
N LYS A 25 -10.07 -29.09 -33.34
CA LYS A 25 -9.69 -27.72 -33.68
C LYS A 25 -10.87 -26.74 -33.70
N ALA A 26 -12.10 -27.27 -33.59
CA ALA A 26 -13.35 -26.52 -33.54
C ALA A 26 -13.92 -26.39 -32.10
N ASP A 27 -13.53 -27.25 -31.21
CA ASP A 27 -13.72 -27.00 -29.80
C ASP A 27 -12.58 -26.10 -29.39
N ASP A 28 -12.79 -24.82 -29.56
CA ASP A 28 -12.16 -23.84 -28.71
C ASP A 28 -12.21 -24.43 -27.32
N LEU A 29 -11.06 -24.66 -26.73
CA LEU A 29 -10.95 -25.11 -25.37
C LEU A 29 -11.70 -24.11 -24.53
N THR A 30 -13.01 -24.31 -24.40
CA THR A 30 -13.88 -23.56 -23.51
C THR A 30 -13.56 -23.95 -22.05
N TYR A 31 -12.31 -23.87 -21.72
CA TYR A 31 -11.93 -23.54 -20.39
C TYR A 31 -12.16 -22.04 -20.28
N THR A 32 -13.26 -21.68 -19.68
CA THR A 32 -13.71 -20.31 -19.40
C THR A 32 -12.75 -19.52 -18.52
N SER A 33 -11.52 -19.96 -18.36
CA SER A 33 -10.45 -19.27 -17.66
C SER A 33 -9.12 -19.87 -18.09
N ASP A 34 -8.20 -19.06 -18.47
CA ASP A 34 -6.81 -19.17 -18.88
C ASP A 34 -5.96 -20.47 -18.82
N PRO A 35 -6.40 -21.62 -18.31
CA PRO A 35 -5.64 -22.87 -18.43
C PRO A 35 -5.42 -23.32 -19.87
N SER A 36 -6.21 -22.83 -20.83
CA SER A 36 -6.03 -23.20 -22.24
C SER A 36 -4.67 -22.77 -22.80
N ALA A 37 -4.16 -21.63 -22.36
CA ALA A 37 -2.84 -21.16 -22.73
C ALA A 37 -1.71 -22.02 -22.11
N ALA A 38 -1.98 -22.69 -20.99
CA ALA A 38 -1.04 -23.55 -20.32
C ALA A 38 -0.79 -24.89 -21.04
N PHE A 39 -1.72 -25.29 -21.91
CA PHE A 39 -1.67 -26.56 -22.63
C PHE A 39 -1.42 -26.42 -24.13
N ASN A 40 -1.14 -25.21 -24.59
CA ASN A 40 -0.90 -24.97 -26.01
C ASN A 40 0.57 -25.23 -26.36
N THR A 41 0.81 -26.28 -27.09
CA THR A 41 2.15 -26.70 -27.55
C THR A 41 2.90 -25.64 -28.34
N THR A 42 2.19 -24.66 -28.91
CA THR A 42 2.76 -23.60 -29.76
C THR A 42 3.52 -22.54 -28.95
N TYR A 43 3.21 -22.37 -27.66
CA TYR A 43 3.72 -21.24 -26.88
C TYR A 43 4.85 -21.59 -25.89
N GLY A 44 5.12 -22.87 -25.68
CA GLY A 44 6.14 -23.33 -24.71
C GLY A 44 5.77 -23.09 -23.23
N ALA A 45 6.68 -23.44 -22.34
CA ALA A 45 6.45 -23.39 -20.89
C ALA A 45 6.65 -22.00 -20.24
N THR A 46 7.05 -20.98 -21.01
CA THR A 46 7.37 -19.66 -20.47
C THR A 46 6.19 -18.71 -20.59
N VAL A 47 5.72 -18.17 -19.45
CA VAL A 47 4.71 -17.12 -19.38
C VAL A 47 5.40 -15.81 -19.01
N TYR A 48 5.21 -14.79 -19.86
CA TYR A 48 5.74 -13.45 -19.62
C TYR A 48 4.67 -12.59 -18.94
N ASN A 49 4.92 -12.21 -17.71
CA ASN A 49 4.00 -11.35 -16.95
C ASN A 49 4.04 -9.92 -17.51
N GLN A 50 2.87 -9.38 -17.87
CA GLN A 50 2.68 -8.00 -18.34
C GLN A 50 2.16 -7.07 -17.23
N LEU A 51 1.87 -7.62 -16.06
CA LEU A 51 1.30 -6.88 -14.96
C LEU A 51 2.40 -6.28 -14.08
N ASN A 52 2.10 -5.16 -13.44
CA ASN A 52 2.96 -4.64 -12.38
C ASN A 52 2.68 -5.43 -11.09
N THR A 53 3.69 -6.14 -10.60
CA THR A 53 3.59 -7.00 -9.40
C THR A 53 4.39 -6.43 -8.22
N LYS A 54 4.83 -5.18 -8.33
CA LYS A 54 5.63 -4.54 -7.27
C LYS A 54 4.73 -4.19 -6.09
N SER A 55 5.05 -4.76 -4.93
CA SER A 55 4.55 -4.31 -3.63
C SER A 55 5.52 -3.28 -3.08
N GLU A 56 5.06 -2.06 -2.88
CA GLU A 56 5.91 -0.91 -2.58
C GLU A 56 5.71 -0.47 -1.13
N VAL A 57 4.47 -0.23 -0.73
CA VAL A 57 4.11 0.37 0.55
C VAL A 57 4.20 -0.60 1.70
N PHE A 58 3.68 -1.81 1.54
CA PHE A 58 3.73 -2.82 2.59
C PHE A 58 5.16 -3.21 2.98
N LYS A 59 6.09 -3.21 2.01
CA LYS A 59 7.51 -3.46 2.27
C LYS A 59 8.18 -2.32 3.02
N LEU A 60 7.74 -1.09 2.79
CA LEU A 60 8.31 0.12 3.38
C LEU A 60 7.94 0.24 4.87
N LEU A 61 6.73 -0.17 5.24
CA LEU A 61 6.24 -0.09 6.62
C LEU A 61 7.01 -1.02 7.56
N LYS A 62 7.35 -0.52 8.74
CA LYS A 62 7.91 -1.31 9.84
C LYS A 62 6.90 -2.37 10.31
N LYS A 63 7.32 -3.63 10.47
CA LYS A 63 6.49 -4.71 10.99
C LYS A 63 6.72 -4.88 12.48
N GLU A 64 5.64 -4.88 13.24
CA GLU A 64 5.64 -5.14 14.68
C GLU A 64 4.72 -6.32 15.01
N PRO A 65 5.05 -7.14 16.02
CA PRO A 65 4.17 -8.23 16.43
C PRO A 65 2.89 -7.67 17.08
N TRP A 66 1.76 -8.32 16.79
CA TRP A 66 0.48 -8.01 17.45
C TRP A 66 0.46 -8.57 18.86
N THR A 67 0.77 -7.74 19.84
CA THR A 67 0.74 -8.12 21.28
C THR A 67 -0.52 -7.66 21.98
N GLN A 68 -1.09 -6.54 21.54
CA GLN A 68 -2.29 -5.93 22.11
C GLN A 68 -3.00 -5.08 21.06
N SER A 69 -4.32 -4.93 21.17
CA SER A 69 -5.14 -4.14 20.25
C SER A 69 -4.99 -2.63 20.48
N GLY A 70 -4.75 -2.21 21.70
CA GLY A 70 -4.72 -0.80 22.09
C GLY A 70 -3.34 -0.25 22.39
N TRP A 71 -3.25 1.08 22.40
CA TRP A 71 -2.10 1.84 22.87
C TRP A 71 -2.56 3.14 23.51
N ARG A 72 -1.66 3.79 24.25
CA ARG A 72 -1.95 5.05 24.92
C ARG A 72 -1.27 6.19 24.20
N VAL A 73 -2.02 7.27 23.99
CA VAL A 73 -1.52 8.50 23.39
C VAL A 73 -1.67 9.63 24.40
N MET A 74 -0.62 10.42 24.57
CA MET A 74 -0.71 11.65 25.35
C MET A 74 -1.26 12.74 24.44
N THR A 75 -2.47 13.20 24.74
CA THR A 75 -3.23 14.15 23.90
C THR A 75 -3.10 15.59 24.38
N GLY A 76 -2.83 15.79 25.66
CA GLY A 76 -2.62 17.09 26.25
C GLY A 76 -1.38 17.11 27.15
N ARG A 77 -0.64 18.22 27.09
CA ARG A 77 0.47 18.46 27.96
C ARG A 77 -0.02 19.08 29.27
N HIS A 78 0.59 18.74 30.37
CA HIS A 78 0.37 19.45 31.63
C HIS A 78 0.51 20.97 31.42
N ALA A 79 -0.53 21.74 31.74
CA ALA A 79 -0.51 23.18 31.68
C ALA A 79 0.33 23.69 32.87
N THR A 80 1.58 23.99 32.66
CA THR A 80 2.41 24.60 33.68
C THR A 80 2.11 26.09 33.73
N THR A 81 1.49 26.54 34.80
CA THR A 81 1.57 27.94 35.26
C THR A 81 2.93 28.17 35.90
N ALA A 82 4.00 27.81 35.22
CA ALA A 82 5.36 28.12 35.67
C ALA A 82 5.58 29.61 35.46
N GLY A 83 5.29 30.41 36.47
CA GLY A 83 5.60 31.82 36.52
C GLY A 83 6.66 32.08 37.55
N VAL A 84 7.62 32.94 37.24
CA VAL A 84 8.50 33.54 38.24
C VAL A 84 7.70 34.66 38.88
N ALA A 85 6.90 34.31 39.86
CA ALA A 85 6.22 35.31 40.69
C ALA A 85 6.83 35.29 42.10
N GLU A 86 7.11 36.44 42.61
CA GLU A 86 7.68 36.63 43.95
C GLU A 86 6.83 35.91 45.01
N ASN A 87 5.52 35.89 44.83
CA ASN A 87 4.56 35.24 45.72
C ASN A 87 4.60 33.70 45.72
N ASN A 88 5.25 33.06 44.79
CA ASN A 88 5.34 31.59 44.75
C ASN A 88 6.40 31.03 45.72
N SER A 89 7.31 31.87 46.19
CA SER A 89 8.41 31.49 47.09
C SER A 89 8.29 32.05 48.51
N GLU A 90 7.34 32.94 48.77
CA GLU A 90 7.19 33.59 50.07
C GLU A 90 6.05 32.99 50.93
N ALA A 91 6.13 33.17 52.25
CA ALA A 91 5.11 32.74 53.20
C ALA A 91 3.77 33.45 52.90
N GLY A 92 2.78 32.69 52.40
CA GLY A 92 1.45 33.21 52.00
C GLY A 92 1.20 33.20 50.50
N GLY A 93 2.16 32.86 49.68
CA GLY A 93 1.97 32.62 48.23
C GLY A 93 1.15 31.35 47.96
N THR A 94 0.25 31.41 46.97
CA THR A 94 -0.51 30.26 46.53
C THR A 94 0.28 29.49 45.49
N LEU A 95 0.57 28.22 45.77
CA LEU A 95 1.14 27.35 44.77
C LEU A 95 0.15 27.18 43.58
N PRO A 96 0.64 27.08 42.36
CA PRO A 96 -0.20 26.76 41.22
C PRO A 96 -0.95 25.45 41.45
N ASP A 97 -2.18 25.37 40.92
CA ASP A 97 -2.95 24.14 40.96
C ASP A 97 -2.18 23.01 40.26
N THR A 98 -2.27 21.81 40.84
CA THR A 98 -1.70 20.62 40.22
C THR A 98 -2.57 20.15 39.06
N ASP A 99 -1.95 20.03 37.92
CA ASP A 99 -2.58 19.47 36.72
C ASP A 99 -1.88 18.17 36.30
N LYS A 100 -2.48 17.40 35.45
CA LYS A 100 -1.95 16.13 34.97
C LYS A 100 -2.05 16.07 33.43
N PRO A 101 -1.14 15.35 32.76
CA PRO A 101 -1.24 15.19 31.32
C PRO A 101 -2.50 14.40 30.94
N ASP A 102 -3.12 14.77 29.83
CA ASP A 102 -4.24 14.03 29.24
C ASP A 102 -3.73 12.82 28.49
N ILE A 103 -4.27 11.66 28.81
CA ILE A 103 -3.92 10.39 28.16
C ILE A 103 -5.20 9.74 27.64
N THR A 104 -5.22 9.45 26.34
CA THR A 104 -6.32 8.76 25.68
C THR A 104 -5.90 7.36 25.26
N ASN A 105 -6.79 6.39 25.42
CA ASN A 105 -6.59 5.03 24.93
C ASN A 105 -7.13 4.94 23.51
N VAL A 106 -6.29 4.47 22.60
CA VAL A 106 -6.64 4.20 21.19
C VAL A 106 -6.64 2.69 21.00
N GLU A 107 -7.60 2.20 20.24
CA GLU A 107 -7.75 0.77 19.97
C GLU A 107 -8.00 0.51 18.48
N ALA A 108 -7.24 -0.42 17.92
CA ALA A 108 -7.41 -0.92 16.56
C ALA A 108 -8.00 -2.34 16.58
N THR A 109 -8.82 -2.64 15.60
CA THR A 109 -9.40 -3.97 15.42
C THR A 109 -8.50 -4.81 14.54
N LEU A 110 -8.19 -6.04 14.98
CA LEU A 110 -7.46 -7.00 14.15
C LEU A 110 -8.28 -7.36 12.92
N LYS A 111 -7.71 -7.20 11.74
CA LYS A 111 -8.33 -7.56 10.47
C LYS A 111 -7.54 -8.68 9.81
N GLN A 112 -8.22 -9.47 8.99
CA GLN A 112 -7.64 -10.62 8.30
C GLN A 112 -7.99 -10.56 6.83
N ILE A 113 -6.97 -10.62 5.99
CA ILE A 113 -7.11 -10.69 4.54
C ILE A 113 -6.82 -12.12 4.11
N VAL A 114 -7.70 -12.67 3.26
CA VAL A 114 -7.60 -14.03 2.75
C VAL A 114 -7.73 -13.98 1.23
N SER A 115 -6.77 -14.57 0.53
CA SER A 115 -6.84 -14.82 -0.92
C SER A 115 -6.89 -16.34 -1.14
N THR A 116 -7.88 -16.81 -1.87
CA THR A 116 -8.07 -18.24 -2.11
C THR A 116 -8.01 -18.55 -3.60
N TRP A 117 -7.52 -19.75 -3.94
CA TRP A 117 -7.59 -20.29 -5.29
C TRP A 117 -7.72 -21.81 -5.27
N GLU A 118 -8.19 -22.35 -6.36
CA GLU A 118 -8.47 -23.77 -6.52
C GLU A 118 -7.82 -24.30 -7.80
N ILE A 119 -7.27 -25.50 -7.75
CA ILE A 119 -6.70 -26.20 -8.89
C ILE A 119 -7.34 -27.59 -8.98
N SER A 120 -7.95 -27.92 -10.11
CA SER A 120 -8.49 -29.25 -10.29
C SER A 120 -7.37 -30.30 -10.42
N THR A 121 -7.56 -31.48 -9.89
CA THR A 121 -6.60 -32.60 -10.00
C THR A 121 -6.27 -32.91 -11.46
N LYS A 122 -7.26 -32.81 -12.36
CA LYS A 122 -7.07 -33.00 -13.79
C LYS A 122 -6.14 -31.95 -14.40
N ALA A 123 -6.30 -30.67 -14.03
CA ALA A 123 -5.44 -29.60 -14.50
C ALA A 123 -4.01 -29.75 -14.00
N ALA A 124 -3.82 -30.15 -12.73
CA ALA A 124 -2.50 -30.44 -12.18
C ALA A 124 -1.78 -31.57 -12.95
N MET A 125 -2.48 -32.68 -13.21
CA MET A 125 -1.91 -33.79 -13.98
C MET A 125 -1.58 -33.41 -15.43
N LEU A 126 -2.43 -32.61 -16.09
CA LEU A 126 -2.18 -32.18 -17.47
C LEU A 126 -1.05 -31.18 -17.57
N SER A 127 -0.81 -30.37 -16.54
CA SER A 127 0.28 -29.38 -16.55
C SER A 127 1.66 -30.02 -16.47
N GLU A 128 1.75 -31.25 -15.97
CA GLU A 128 2.99 -32.04 -15.91
C GLU A 128 3.24 -32.83 -17.20
N ALA A 129 2.25 -32.88 -18.12
CA ALA A 129 2.42 -33.49 -19.42
C ALA A 129 3.37 -32.69 -20.30
N ASP A 130 3.89 -33.33 -21.33
CA ASP A 130 4.79 -32.74 -22.32
C ASP A 130 4.16 -31.45 -22.90
N ASP A 131 4.91 -30.35 -22.96
CA ASP A 131 4.51 -29.00 -23.38
C ASP A 131 3.60 -28.19 -22.41
N GLY A 132 3.37 -28.64 -21.17
CA GLY A 132 2.68 -27.87 -20.16
C GLY A 132 3.56 -26.80 -19.48
N LEU A 133 2.95 -25.98 -18.63
CA LEU A 133 3.65 -25.01 -17.77
C LEU A 133 4.55 -25.68 -16.71
N GLY A 134 4.62 -27.00 -16.68
CA GLY A 134 5.27 -27.76 -15.64
C GLY A 134 4.44 -27.77 -14.36
N ASN A 135 5.01 -27.34 -13.25
CA ASN A 135 4.27 -27.33 -11.96
C ASN A 135 3.28 -26.16 -11.89
N LEU A 136 2.05 -26.38 -12.35
CA LEU A 136 0.96 -25.39 -12.30
C LEU A 136 0.69 -24.86 -10.89
N ALA A 137 0.79 -25.73 -9.88
CA ALA A 137 0.57 -25.32 -8.49
C ALA A 137 1.63 -24.29 -8.02
N ALA A 138 2.88 -24.47 -8.40
CA ALA A 138 3.96 -23.52 -8.09
C ALA A 138 3.78 -22.20 -8.82
N PHE A 139 3.38 -22.24 -10.10
CA PHE A 139 3.07 -21.04 -10.88
C PHE A 139 1.91 -20.24 -10.25
N MET A 140 0.78 -20.90 -10.00
CA MET A 140 -0.40 -20.27 -9.39
C MET A 140 -0.11 -19.74 -7.99
N ARG A 141 0.69 -20.44 -7.21
CA ARG A 141 1.11 -19.97 -5.89
C ARG A 141 1.92 -18.69 -5.97
N LYS A 142 2.86 -18.61 -6.92
CA LYS A 142 3.66 -17.40 -7.14
C LYS A 142 2.77 -16.23 -7.54
N GLU A 143 1.92 -16.40 -8.54
CA GLU A 143 1.03 -15.36 -9.05
C GLU A 143 0.06 -14.87 -7.97
N ASN A 144 -0.58 -15.79 -7.24
CA ASN A 144 -1.48 -15.42 -6.16
C ASN A 144 -0.76 -14.77 -4.97
N SER A 145 0.51 -15.09 -4.72
CA SER A 145 1.32 -14.37 -3.71
C SER A 145 1.58 -12.94 -4.13
N GLU A 146 1.92 -12.71 -5.39
CA GLU A 146 2.12 -11.35 -5.93
C GLU A 146 0.81 -10.56 -5.90
N ALA A 147 -0.30 -11.17 -6.34
CA ALA A 147 -1.63 -10.56 -6.31
C ALA A 147 -2.11 -10.24 -4.87
N HIS A 148 -1.82 -11.10 -3.90
CA HIS A 148 -2.15 -10.86 -2.49
C HIS A 148 -1.40 -9.66 -1.91
N MET A 149 -0.11 -9.54 -2.21
CA MET A 149 0.69 -8.39 -1.79
C MET A 149 0.26 -7.10 -2.47
N TYR A 150 -0.09 -7.16 -3.76
CA TYR A 150 -0.66 -6.05 -4.51
C TYR A 150 -1.98 -5.56 -3.89
N ALA A 151 -2.88 -6.49 -3.53
CA ALA A 151 -4.13 -6.16 -2.88
C ALA A 151 -3.94 -5.52 -1.49
N ILE A 152 -2.90 -5.91 -0.74
CA ILE A 152 -2.55 -5.26 0.52
C ILE A 152 -2.13 -3.81 0.29
N ASP A 153 -1.27 -3.55 -0.70
CA ASP A 153 -0.84 -2.18 -1.02
C ASP A 153 -2.00 -1.31 -1.49
N ASP A 154 -2.91 -1.87 -2.29
CA ASP A 154 -4.13 -1.19 -2.73
C ASP A 154 -5.01 -0.79 -1.53
N MET A 155 -5.20 -1.69 -0.56
CA MET A 155 -5.94 -1.40 0.68
C MET A 155 -5.28 -0.32 1.52
N LEU A 156 -3.94 -0.32 1.64
CA LEU A 156 -3.19 0.65 2.42
C LEU A 156 -3.28 2.08 1.85
N LEU A 157 -3.56 2.22 0.56
CA LEU A 157 -3.70 3.51 -0.13
C LEU A 157 -5.14 3.81 -0.57
N ALA A 158 -6.10 2.95 -0.21
CA ALA A 158 -7.50 3.12 -0.62
C ALA A 158 -8.10 4.42 -0.08
N THR A 159 -8.71 5.20 -0.98
CA THR A 159 -9.45 6.43 -0.65
C THR A 159 -10.88 6.15 -0.22
N THR A 160 -11.39 4.98 -0.55
CA THR A 160 -12.77 4.55 -0.25
C THR A 160 -12.90 3.75 1.04
N ASP A 161 -11.82 3.67 1.84
CA ASP A 161 -11.85 2.94 3.09
C ASP A 161 -12.72 3.63 4.15
N THR A 162 -13.32 2.82 5.03
CA THR A 162 -14.11 3.27 6.19
C THR A 162 -13.63 2.53 7.45
N VAL A 163 -13.86 3.13 8.62
CA VAL A 163 -13.44 2.53 9.90
C VAL A 163 -14.02 1.13 10.15
N THR A 164 -15.18 0.84 9.57
CA THR A 164 -15.88 -0.45 9.67
C THR A 164 -15.59 -1.41 8.52
N ALA A 165 -14.79 -1.00 7.54
CA ALA A 165 -14.45 -1.82 6.40
C ALA A 165 -13.64 -3.05 6.81
N ALA A 166 -13.76 -4.11 6.04
CA ALA A 166 -12.97 -5.33 6.22
C ALA A 166 -11.49 -5.15 5.79
N ASN A 167 -11.17 -4.02 5.17
CA ASN A 167 -9.84 -3.67 4.69
C ASN A 167 -8.96 -3.15 5.83
N PHE A 168 -7.65 -3.20 5.66
CA PHE A 168 -6.71 -2.52 6.56
C PHE A 168 -6.98 -1.01 6.58
N GLU A 169 -6.58 -0.35 7.65
CA GLU A 169 -6.62 1.10 7.74
C GLU A 169 -5.76 1.72 6.63
N SER A 170 -6.24 2.79 6.00
CA SER A 170 -5.53 3.41 4.89
C SER A 170 -4.64 4.57 5.32
N LEU A 171 -3.48 4.70 4.69
CA LEU A 171 -2.62 5.87 4.82
C LEU A 171 -3.32 7.14 4.36
N ASP A 172 -4.22 7.01 3.39
CA ASP A 172 -5.02 8.14 2.93
C ASP A 172 -5.86 8.74 4.05
N ARG A 173 -6.57 7.92 4.83
CA ARG A 173 -7.37 8.39 5.95
C ARG A 173 -6.49 8.84 7.13
N ILE A 174 -5.35 8.20 7.38
CA ILE A 174 -4.38 8.64 8.39
C ILE A 174 -3.90 10.07 8.12
N THR A 175 -3.62 10.40 6.86
CA THR A 175 -3.09 11.70 6.44
C THR A 175 -4.17 12.72 6.07
N ALA A 176 -5.45 12.41 6.25
CA ALA A 176 -6.57 13.31 6.00
C ALA A 176 -6.91 14.13 7.24
N ASP A 177 -7.18 15.42 7.07
CA ASP A 177 -7.63 16.31 8.14
C ASP A 177 -9.17 16.44 8.14
N HIS A 178 -9.79 16.20 9.28
CA HIS A 178 -11.23 16.30 9.47
C HIS A 178 -11.75 17.73 9.22
N THR A 179 -11.00 18.77 9.53
CA THR A 179 -11.42 20.15 9.34
C THR A 179 -11.66 20.50 7.87
N GLN A 180 -10.99 19.79 6.98
CA GLN A 180 -11.07 20.00 5.53
C GLN A 180 -11.82 18.88 4.81
N ARG A 181 -12.55 18.02 5.54
CA ARG A 181 -13.25 16.84 4.98
C ARG A 181 -14.23 17.15 3.87
N ALA A 182 -14.81 18.35 3.87
CA ALA A 182 -15.77 18.76 2.84
C ALA A 182 -15.15 18.93 1.44
N TYR A 183 -13.83 19.02 1.36
CA TYR A 183 -13.09 19.30 0.13
C TYR A 183 -12.35 18.09 -0.42
N ILE A 184 -12.36 16.96 0.30
CA ILE A 184 -11.66 15.75 -0.10
C ILE A 184 -12.64 14.61 -0.36
N ALA A 185 -12.33 13.80 -1.37
CA ALA A 185 -13.09 12.57 -1.64
C ALA A 185 -12.63 11.46 -0.67
N ASN A 186 -13.54 11.08 0.23
CA ASN A 186 -13.35 9.90 1.07
C ASN A 186 -14.73 9.29 1.38
N ALA A 187 -14.79 7.97 1.51
CA ALA A 187 -16.03 7.25 1.80
C ALA A 187 -16.53 7.49 3.23
N ASP A 188 -15.63 7.73 4.19
CA ASP A 188 -15.99 8.10 5.55
C ASP A 188 -16.10 9.62 5.68
N ALA A 189 -17.33 10.13 5.76
CA ALA A 189 -17.59 11.56 5.85
C ALA A 189 -16.97 12.22 7.10
N ASP A 190 -16.78 11.48 8.18
CA ASP A 190 -16.20 11.98 9.42
C ASP A 190 -14.70 11.71 9.52
N LEU A 191 -14.12 10.94 8.58
CA LEU A 191 -12.72 10.54 8.58
C LEU A 191 -12.28 9.88 9.89
N ASN A 192 -13.20 9.22 10.60
CA ASN A 192 -12.91 8.53 11.84
C ASN A 192 -11.87 7.44 11.62
N ILE A 193 -11.02 7.23 12.61
CA ILE A 193 -9.95 6.25 12.54
C ILE A 193 -9.87 5.49 13.86
N TYR A 194 -9.71 4.17 13.79
CA TYR A 194 -9.73 3.29 14.96
C TYR A 194 -10.99 3.52 15.82
N ASN A 195 -10.84 3.85 17.12
CA ASN A 195 -11.91 4.29 18.00
C ASN A 195 -11.92 5.82 18.26
N ILE A 196 -11.22 6.59 17.42
CA ILE A 196 -11.09 8.05 17.55
C ILE A 196 -12.21 8.72 16.75
N THR A 197 -12.93 9.64 17.40
CA THR A 197 -13.94 10.51 16.75
C THR A 197 -13.27 11.83 16.39
N ARG A 198 -12.82 11.98 15.14
CA ARG A 198 -12.04 13.14 14.71
C ARG A 198 -12.78 14.48 14.79
N SER A 199 -14.11 14.48 14.83
CA SER A 199 -14.88 15.71 15.03
C SER A 199 -14.69 16.34 16.41
N THR A 200 -14.22 15.60 17.40
CA THR A 200 -13.98 16.04 18.78
C THR A 200 -12.54 15.95 19.23
N ASP A 201 -11.74 15.14 18.53
CA ASP A 201 -10.39 14.78 18.92
C ASP A 201 -9.35 15.46 18.00
N ASP A 202 -9.22 16.79 18.14
CA ASP A 202 -8.32 17.63 17.33
C ASP A 202 -6.85 17.20 17.35
N TRP A 203 -6.44 16.51 18.41
CA TRP A 203 -5.09 15.96 18.54
C TRP A 203 -4.75 14.90 17.47
N SER A 204 -5.77 14.32 16.82
CA SER A 204 -5.65 13.30 15.77
C SER A 204 -5.57 13.88 14.37
N HIS A 205 -5.58 15.20 14.19
CA HIS A 205 -5.53 15.84 12.89
C HIS A 205 -4.08 15.93 12.39
N PRO A 206 -3.78 15.40 11.20
CA PRO A 206 -2.49 15.55 10.55
C PRO A 206 -2.37 16.92 9.87
N THR A 207 -1.16 17.25 9.43
CA THR A 207 -0.93 18.42 8.57
C THR A 207 -1.41 18.12 7.17
N MET A 208 -2.54 18.69 6.75
CA MET A 208 -3.05 18.52 5.39
C MET A 208 -3.16 19.87 4.67
N GLN A 209 -2.77 19.86 3.43
CA GLN A 209 -2.92 21.01 2.53
C GLN A 209 -3.80 20.63 1.34
N LEU A 210 -4.58 21.59 0.86
CA LEU A 210 -5.29 21.49 -0.39
C LEU A 210 -4.56 22.33 -1.44
N ALA A 211 -4.45 21.82 -2.65
CA ALA A 211 -3.88 22.57 -3.79
C ALA A 211 -4.58 23.92 -4.00
N THR A 212 -5.88 23.99 -3.68
CA THR A 212 -6.63 25.24 -3.59
C THR A 212 -7.20 25.37 -2.18
N PRO A 213 -6.65 26.22 -1.31
CA PRO A 213 -7.08 26.32 0.09
C PRO A 213 -8.58 26.63 0.24
N GLY A 214 -9.28 25.85 1.08
CA GLY A 214 -10.70 26.02 1.38
C GLY A 214 -11.63 25.70 0.21
N SER A 215 -11.20 24.92 -0.77
CA SER A 215 -11.97 24.57 -1.96
C SER A 215 -11.72 23.12 -2.38
N ALA A 216 -12.73 22.50 -2.99
CA ALA A 216 -12.56 21.24 -3.71
C ALA A 216 -11.91 21.41 -5.11
N GLY A 217 -11.47 22.61 -5.44
CA GLY A 217 -10.80 22.90 -6.71
C GLY A 217 -9.41 22.26 -6.76
N HIS A 218 -8.97 21.94 -7.98
CA HIS A 218 -7.68 21.35 -8.25
C HIS A 218 -6.70 22.42 -8.73
N ALA A 219 -5.44 22.30 -8.35
CA ALA A 219 -4.37 23.18 -8.83
C ALA A 219 -3.08 22.39 -9.04
N ALA A 220 -2.17 22.99 -9.81
CA ALA A 220 -0.84 22.42 -9.98
C ALA A 220 -0.05 22.45 -8.67
N LEU A 221 0.80 21.46 -8.48
CA LEU A 221 1.73 21.39 -7.33
C LEU A 221 2.63 22.62 -7.29
N SER A 222 2.90 23.17 -6.11
CA SER A 222 3.93 24.18 -5.91
C SER A 222 5.00 23.70 -4.92
N LEU A 223 6.23 24.20 -5.05
CA LEU A 223 7.30 23.89 -4.10
C LEU A 223 7.01 24.45 -2.71
N SER A 224 6.31 25.60 -2.66
CA SER A 224 5.86 26.20 -1.39
C SER A 224 4.93 25.29 -0.58
N ASP A 225 4.11 24.48 -1.25
CA ASP A 225 3.20 23.54 -0.58
C ASP A 225 3.99 22.42 0.08
N LEU A 226 5.05 21.93 -0.58
CA LEU A 226 5.95 20.92 -0.01
C LEU A 226 6.69 21.48 1.20
N ASP A 227 7.22 22.70 1.12
CA ASP A 227 7.95 23.36 2.20
C ASP A 227 7.03 23.58 3.41
N THR A 228 5.79 24.01 3.19
CA THR A 228 4.81 24.22 4.25
C THR A 228 4.40 22.91 4.90
N LEU A 229 4.29 21.83 4.12
CA LEU A 229 4.01 20.49 4.65
C LEU A 229 5.16 19.97 5.53
N ILE A 230 6.40 20.13 5.08
CA ILE A 230 7.60 19.78 5.86
C ILE A 230 7.65 20.60 7.15
N GLN A 231 7.43 21.92 7.05
CA GLN A 231 7.43 22.80 8.22
C GLN A 231 6.39 22.35 9.25
N GLY A 232 5.16 22.05 8.83
CA GLY A 232 4.11 21.58 9.74
C GLY A 232 4.49 20.28 10.47
N ALA A 233 5.11 19.34 9.80
CA ALA A 233 5.60 18.11 10.42
C ALA A 233 6.75 18.39 11.42
N LEU A 234 7.68 19.28 11.07
CA LEU A 234 8.82 19.65 11.94
C LEU A 234 8.37 20.40 13.19
N GLU A 235 7.38 21.28 13.10
CA GLU A 235 6.79 21.99 14.26
C GLU A 235 6.19 21.00 15.27
N GLU A 236 5.70 19.87 14.82
CA GLU A 236 5.20 18.79 15.67
C GLU A 236 6.32 17.87 16.19
N GLY A 237 7.59 18.19 15.91
CA GLY A 237 8.75 17.53 16.49
C GLY A 237 9.05 16.16 15.92
N VAL A 238 8.91 16.00 14.61
CA VAL A 238 9.34 14.79 13.89
C VAL A 238 10.86 14.76 13.77
N ASN A 239 11.41 13.56 13.69
CA ASN A 239 12.80 13.39 13.30
C ASN A 239 12.88 13.42 11.77
N TYR A 240 13.63 14.36 11.23
CA TYR A 240 13.76 14.58 9.79
C TYR A 240 14.21 13.34 9.00
N ALA A 241 15.02 12.50 9.61
CA ALA A 241 15.54 11.28 9.00
C ALA A 241 14.47 10.19 8.79
N ASP A 242 13.35 10.27 9.51
CA ASP A 242 12.27 9.29 9.44
C ASP A 242 11.16 9.70 8.45
N LEU A 243 11.29 10.90 7.86
CA LEU A 243 10.33 11.40 6.86
C LEU A 243 10.56 10.78 5.50
N ILE A 244 9.45 10.47 4.82
CA ILE A 244 9.42 10.07 3.41
C ILE A 244 8.27 10.74 2.67
N PHE A 245 8.45 10.99 1.39
CA PHE A 245 7.36 11.32 0.48
C PHE A 245 6.90 10.07 -0.27
N LEU A 246 5.59 9.87 -0.33
CA LEU A 246 4.96 8.85 -1.13
C LEU A 246 3.98 9.50 -2.11
N THR A 247 4.16 9.26 -3.41
CA THR A 247 3.39 9.93 -4.46
C THR A 247 3.08 9.00 -5.64
N GLY A 248 2.13 9.42 -6.48
CA GLY A 248 1.82 8.78 -7.75
C GLY A 248 2.84 9.13 -8.86
N TYR A 249 2.73 8.40 -9.96
CA TYR A 249 3.62 8.61 -11.13
C TYR A 249 3.35 9.94 -11.85
N ASP A 250 2.11 10.41 -11.87
CA ASP A 250 1.67 11.69 -12.43
C ASP A 250 2.24 12.87 -11.64
N THR A 251 1.98 12.93 -10.35
CA THR A 251 2.49 13.99 -9.46
C THR A 251 4.02 14.05 -9.44
N TYR A 252 4.68 12.90 -9.61
CA TYR A 252 6.14 12.87 -9.76
C TYR A 252 6.60 13.55 -11.04
N GLN A 253 5.87 13.41 -12.16
CA GLN A 253 6.20 14.13 -13.40
C GLN A 253 6.03 15.63 -13.21
N ASP A 254 5.00 16.07 -12.51
CA ASP A 254 4.80 17.50 -12.19
C ASP A 254 5.91 18.03 -11.30
N LEU A 255 6.29 17.31 -10.26
CA LEU A 255 7.43 17.68 -9.41
C LEU A 255 8.72 17.79 -10.22
N LYS A 256 8.96 16.86 -11.14
CA LYS A 256 10.11 16.90 -12.05
C LYS A 256 10.06 18.14 -12.98
N ALA A 257 8.88 18.45 -13.51
CA ALA A 257 8.69 19.63 -14.38
C ALA A 257 8.94 20.93 -13.60
N LEU A 258 8.45 21.04 -12.36
CA LEU A 258 8.72 22.19 -11.49
C LEU A 258 10.21 22.38 -11.25
N MET A 259 10.93 21.32 -10.93
CA MET A 259 12.38 21.38 -10.69
C MET A 259 13.18 21.71 -11.95
N GLN A 260 12.70 21.35 -13.13
CA GLN A 260 13.33 21.67 -14.42
C GLN A 260 13.05 23.11 -14.87
N ASN A 261 11.89 23.66 -14.54
CA ASN A 261 11.45 24.99 -14.99
C ASN A 261 12.05 26.14 -14.17
N ASP A 262 12.53 25.86 -12.97
CA ASP A 262 13.09 26.90 -12.09
C ASP A 262 14.58 27.12 -12.37
N GLY A 263 14.86 27.57 -13.59
CA GLY A 263 16.22 27.72 -14.14
C GLY A 263 17.15 28.69 -13.39
N ALA A 264 16.66 29.42 -12.38
CA ALA A 264 17.47 30.31 -11.53
C ALA A 264 17.91 29.64 -10.22
N ASN A 265 17.19 28.61 -9.76
CA ASN A 265 17.43 27.93 -8.49
C ASN A 265 17.94 26.48 -8.64
N ALA A 266 18.26 26.04 -9.83
CA ALA A 266 18.81 24.70 -10.12
C ALA A 266 20.12 24.38 -9.35
N ALA A 267 20.67 25.34 -8.64
CA ALA A 267 21.90 25.17 -7.83
C ALA A 267 21.63 24.62 -6.40
N TRP A 268 20.39 24.55 -5.96
CA TRP A 268 20.05 24.04 -4.62
C TRP A 268 19.62 22.56 -4.71
N ASN A 269 20.57 21.68 -4.69
CA ASN A 269 20.57 20.24 -4.29
C ASN A 269 19.27 19.41 -4.51
N TYR A 270 18.54 19.61 -5.60
CA TYR A 270 17.49 18.68 -5.97
C TYR A 270 18.08 17.51 -6.74
N ASN A 271 18.49 16.48 -6.02
CA ASN A 271 19.06 15.28 -6.63
C ASN A 271 17.96 14.28 -7.01
N LEU A 272 17.15 14.62 -8.01
CA LEU A 272 16.27 13.63 -8.65
C LEU A 272 17.05 12.54 -9.42
N ALA A 273 18.33 12.79 -9.70
CA ALA A 273 19.12 11.94 -10.62
C ALA A 273 19.95 10.86 -9.94
N GLN A 274 19.97 10.76 -8.64
CA GLN A 274 20.75 9.69 -8.00
C GLN A 274 19.86 8.49 -7.62
N GLY A 275 19.42 7.77 -8.63
CA GLY A 275 19.05 6.35 -8.51
C GLY A 275 20.28 5.48 -8.24
N GLY A 276 21.15 5.90 -7.34
CA GLY A 276 22.19 5.06 -6.78
C GLY A 276 21.64 4.35 -5.55
N ALA A 277 21.95 3.08 -5.39
CA ALA A 277 21.78 2.32 -4.16
C ALA A 277 22.54 3.00 -2.99
N GLY A 278 22.16 4.23 -2.68
CA GLY A 278 22.67 5.00 -1.55
C GLY A 278 21.96 4.52 -0.30
N ASN A 279 22.76 4.12 0.66
CA ASN A 279 22.40 3.81 2.03
C ASN A 279 21.27 4.73 2.50
N MET A 280 20.07 4.19 2.68
CA MET A 280 18.98 4.88 3.34
C MET A 280 19.32 4.91 4.84
N ASN A 281 20.15 5.89 5.24
CA ASN A 281 20.39 6.14 6.65
C ASN A 281 19.09 6.67 7.26
N GLY A 282 18.45 5.85 8.07
CA GLY A 282 17.32 6.23 8.91
C GLY A 282 15.98 5.57 8.60
N VAL A 283 15.70 5.17 7.37
CA VAL A 283 14.49 4.38 7.11
C VAL A 283 14.80 2.92 7.41
N THR A 284 14.46 2.49 8.60
CA THR A 284 14.55 1.09 9.04
C THR A 284 13.38 0.27 8.49
N GLY A 285 13.23 0.22 7.17
CA GLY A 285 12.70 -0.94 6.50
C GLY A 285 13.72 -2.05 6.65
N GLU A 286 13.33 -3.31 6.64
CA GLU A 286 14.24 -4.44 6.85
C GLU A 286 15.58 -4.23 6.16
N SER A 287 16.64 -4.21 6.97
CA SER A 287 18.01 -3.93 6.57
C SER A 287 18.39 -4.81 5.38
N GLY A 288 18.65 -4.21 4.22
CA GLY A 288 19.17 -4.88 3.05
C GLY A 288 18.27 -4.98 1.83
N LEU A 289 17.02 -4.53 1.90
CA LEU A 289 16.16 -4.45 0.72
C LEU A 289 16.43 -3.16 -0.06
N ALA A 290 16.92 -3.28 -1.27
CA ALA A 290 16.94 -2.19 -2.23
C ALA A 290 15.48 -1.84 -2.59
N PHE A 291 14.99 -0.70 -2.13
CA PHE A 291 13.66 -0.21 -2.54
C PHE A 291 13.75 0.32 -3.97
N ASP A 292 13.23 -0.45 -4.88
CA ASP A 292 13.23 -0.17 -6.32
C ASP A 292 12.31 1.01 -6.70
N SER A 293 11.44 1.43 -5.77
CA SER A 293 10.48 2.53 -5.95
C SER A 293 11.01 3.92 -5.55
N ARG A 294 12.22 4.00 -4.96
CA ARG A 294 12.85 5.29 -4.65
C ARG A 294 13.36 5.95 -5.92
N VAL A 295 12.87 7.16 -6.21
CA VAL A 295 13.21 7.88 -7.45
C VAL A 295 14.02 9.14 -7.26
N GLY A 296 14.08 9.68 -6.03
CA GLY A 296 14.82 10.90 -5.77
C GLY A 296 14.69 11.35 -4.32
N SER A 297 15.02 12.61 -4.07
CA SER A 297 14.81 13.26 -2.78
C SER A 297 14.48 14.73 -2.99
N TYR A 298 13.64 15.27 -2.11
CA TYR A 298 13.36 16.71 -1.99
C TYR A 298 13.81 17.15 -0.60
N ASP A 299 14.63 18.17 -0.52
CA ASP A 299 15.23 18.66 0.74
C ASP A 299 15.85 17.54 1.62
N GLY A 300 16.44 16.52 0.98
CA GLY A 300 17.00 15.33 1.66
C GLY A 300 15.99 14.26 2.05
N ILE A 301 14.69 14.52 1.97
CA ILE A 301 13.63 13.55 2.22
C ILE A 301 13.46 12.67 0.98
N PRO A 302 13.55 11.34 1.09
CA PRO A 302 13.42 10.44 -0.05
C PRO A 302 11.99 10.41 -0.59
N ILE A 303 11.87 10.32 -1.93
CA ILE A 303 10.60 10.22 -2.65
C ILE A 303 10.43 8.79 -3.12
N PHE A 304 9.29 8.18 -2.78
CA PHE A 304 8.86 6.87 -3.22
C PHE A 304 7.65 6.99 -4.14
N LEU A 305 7.61 6.13 -5.15
CA LEU A 305 6.48 6.04 -6.08
C LEU A 305 5.63 4.83 -5.77
N SER A 306 4.32 4.99 -5.84
CA SER A 306 3.38 3.89 -5.85
C SER A 306 2.32 4.09 -6.93
N GLN A 307 1.95 2.98 -7.56
CA GLN A 307 0.87 2.97 -8.56
C GLN A 307 -0.53 3.06 -7.93
N HIS A 308 -0.65 2.80 -6.62
CA HIS A 308 -1.90 2.81 -5.88
C HIS A 308 -2.27 4.20 -5.33
N VAL A 309 -1.36 5.17 -5.41
CA VAL A 309 -1.70 6.56 -5.10
C VAL A 309 -2.61 7.10 -6.19
N GLU A 310 -3.66 7.82 -5.79
CA GLU A 310 -4.63 8.44 -6.70
C GLU A 310 -3.96 9.35 -7.74
N LYS A 311 -4.56 9.42 -8.91
CA LYS A 311 -4.04 10.08 -10.11
C LYS A 311 -5.03 11.09 -10.67
N ASP A 312 -4.62 11.78 -11.70
CA ASP A 312 -5.39 12.79 -12.44
C ASP A 312 -5.81 13.97 -11.54
N THR A 313 -7.09 14.27 -11.46
CA THR A 313 -7.63 15.39 -10.69
C THR A 313 -7.68 15.17 -9.18
N THR A 314 -7.40 13.96 -8.72
CA THR A 314 -7.37 13.60 -7.29
C THR A 314 -5.97 13.23 -6.82
N SER A 315 -4.96 13.57 -7.62
CA SER A 315 -3.55 13.31 -7.31
C SER A 315 -3.14 13.90 -5.97
N ARG A 316 -2.26 13.20 -5.29
CA ARG A 316 -1.84 13.56 -3.92
C ARG A 316 -0.41 13.15 -3.62
N ILE A 317 0.15 13.83 -2.64
CA ILE A 317 1.43 13.50 -2.04
C ILE A 317 1.20 13.24 -0.56
N HIS A 318 1.72 12.14 -0.06
CA HIS A 318 1.75 11.84 1.37
C HIS A 318 3.16 12.12 1.91
N LEU A 319 3.24 12.85 3.02
CA LEU A 319 4.43 12.94 3.86
C LEU A 319 4.23 12.01 5.04
N LEU A 320 5.07 11.00 5.14
CA LEU A 320 4.92 9.95 6.13
C LEU A 320 6.12 9.96 7.08
N ASP A 321 5.82 9.97 8.37
CA ASP A 321 6.78 9.74 9.45
C ASP A 321 6.81 8.24 9.75
N MET A 322 7.83 7.57 9.24
CA MET A 322 8.01 6.12 9.37
C MET A 322 8.36 5.68 10.79
N GLY A 323 8.84 6.60 11.62
CA GLY A 323 9.10 6.32 13.04
C GLY A 323 7.82 6.08 13.85
N ASN A 324 6.70 6.69 13.43
CA ASN A 324 5.41 6.62 14.09
C ASN A 324 4.34 5.83 13.29
N LEU A 325 4.74 5.15 12.23
CA LEU A 325 3.89 4.23 11.46
C LEU A 325 4.42 2.80 11.57
N ALA A 326 3.54 1.86 11.84
CA ALA A 326 3.89 0.44 11.88
C ALA A 326 2.74 -0.43 11.42
N MET A 327 3.06 -1.52 10.75
CA MET A 327 2.11 -2.60 10.48
C MET A 327 2.22 -3.64 11.60
N ARG A 328 1.22 -3.71 12.49
CA ARG A 328 1.14 -4.76 13.51
C ARG A 328 0.61 -6.04 12.88
N ILE A 329 1.38 -7.10 12.96
CA ILE A 329 1.11 -8.38 12.31
C ILE A 329 0.86 -9.45 13.39
N ALA A 330 -0.34 -10.03 13.38
CA ALA A 330 -0.71 -11.17 14.21
C ALA A 330 -0.34 -12.50 13.54
N ALA A 331 -0.56 -12.58 12.23
CA ALA A 331 -0.13 -13.70 11.41
C ALA A 331 0.55 -13.13 10.14
N PRO A 332 1.83 -13.45 9.92
CA PRO A 332 2.49 -13.10 8.66
C PRO A 332 1.80 -13.85 7.52
N THR A 333 2.02 -13.41 6.29
CA THR A 333 1.45 -14.08 5.12
C THR A 333 1.76 -15.57 5.16
N THR A 334 0.75 -16.37 5.45
CA THR A 334 0.85 -17.81 5.66
C THR A 334 0.10 -18.52 4.56
N TYR A 335 0.75 -19.50 3.95
CA TYR A 335 0.15 -20.38 2.98
C TYR A 335 -0.55 -21.53 3.70
N VAL A 336 -1.81 -21.76 3.36
CA VAL A 336 -2.61 -22.87 3.87
C VAL A 336 -3.04 -23.74 2.71
N ASP A 337 -2.77 -25.05 2.83
CA ASP A 337 -3.25 -26.07 1.92
C ASP A 337 -4.43 -26.79 2.57
N SER A 338 -5.60 -26.73 1.94
CA SER A 338 -6.84 -27.34 2.44
C SER A 338 -7.30 -28.46 1.51
N THR A 339 -6.42 -29.40 1.21
CA THR A 339 -6.72 -30.52 0.31
C THR A 339 -7.44 -31.64 1.07
N ASN A 340 -8.69 -31.45 1.44
CA ASN A 340 -9.48 -32.49 2.06
C ASN A 340 -10.71 -32.84 1.22
N VAL A 341 -10.54 -33.80 0.31
CA VAL A 341 -11.60 -34.31 -0.58
C VAL A 341 -12.85 -34.80 0.21
N ALA A 342 -12.66 -35.31 1.40
CA ALA A 342 -13.78 -35.81 2.22
C ALA A 342 -14.68 -34.66 2.74
N VAL A 343 -14.11 -33.45 2.91
CA VAL A 343 -14.84 -32.26 3.36
C VAL A 343 -15.38 -31.46 2.17
N THR A 344 -14.58 -31.26 1.14
CA THR A 344 -14.98 -30.44 -0.02
C THR A 344 -15.85 -31.18 -1.02
N GLN A 345 -15.81 -32.54 -1.00
CA GLN A 345 -16.47 -33.41 -2.00
C GLN A 345 -16.11 -33.10 -3.44
N LYS A 346 -14.93 -32.44 -3.65
CA LYS A 346 -14.40 -32.04 -4.94
C LYS A 346 -13.05 -32.70 -5.20
N MET A 347 -12.79 -33.04 -6.45
CA MET A 347 -11.48 -33.49 -6.91
C MET A 347 -10.60 -32.29 -7.28
N SER A 348 -10.34 -31.44 -6.28
CA SER A 348 -9.54 -30.22 -6.42
C SER A 348 -8.68 -29.98 -5.19
N HIS A 349 -7.61 -29.22 -5.41
CA HIS A 349 -6.74 -28.71 -4.36
C HIS A 349 -7.12 -27.25 -4.11
N GLU A 350 -7.55 -26.96 -2.89
CA GLU A 350 -7.88 -25.60 -2.46
C GLU A 350 -6.73 -25.04 -1.62
N PHE A 351 -6.36 -23.79 -1.93
CA PHE A 351 -5.25 -23.09 -1.29
C PHE A 351 -5.71 -21.73 -0.80
N ALA A 352 -5.08 -21.25 0.27
CA ALA A 352 -5.31 -19.91 0.78
C ALA A 352 -4.01 -19.24 1.20
N LEU A 353 -3.91 -17.91 0.98
CA LEU A 353 -2.95 -17.04 1.63
C LEU A 353 -3.69 -16.20 2.66
N ILE A 354 -3.15 -16.13 3.85
CA ILE A 354 -3.77 -15.43 4.98
C ILE A 354 -2.75 -14.46 5.54
N THR A 355 -3.16 -13.18 5.68
CA THR A 355 -2.39 -12.16 6.39
C THR A 355 -3.31 -11.50 7.40
N ALA A 356 -2.91 -11.47 8.68
CA ALA A 356 -3.70 -10.85 9.73
C ALA A 356 -2.88 -9.77 10.45
N GLY A 357 -3.43 -8.57 10.53
CA GLY A 357 -2.77 -7.41 11.13
C GLY A 357 -3.62 -6.17 11.06
N GLU A 358 -3.00 -5.01 11.30
CA GLU A 358 -3.56 -3.69 11.07
C GLU A 358 -2.46 -2.66 10.96
N LEU A 359 -2.68 -1.62 10.16
CA LEU A 359 -1.83 -0.44 10.13
C LEU A 359 -2.08 0.41 11.38
N ILE A 360 -1.01 0.80 12.06
CA ILE A 360 -1.07 1.59 13.29
C ILE A 360 -0.30 2.89 13.09
N CYS A 361 -0.94 3.99 13.48
CA CYS A 361 -0.29 5.30 13.58
C CYS A 361 -0.22 5.71 15.06
N TYR A 362 1.00 5.94 15.56
CA TYR A 362 1.21 6.36 16.94
C TYR A 362 1.11 7.88 17.14
N LYS A 363 1.46 8.65 16.11
CA LYS A 363 1.42 10.11 16.13
C LYS A 363 0.87 10.64 14.83
N PHE A 364 -0.35 11.18 14.85
CA PHE A 364 -1.04 11.65 13.66
C PHE A 364 -0.51 13.00 13.14
N LYS A 365 -0.18 13.91 14.03
CA LYS A 365 0.24 15.27 13.69
C LYS A 365 1.54 15.35 12.89
N THR A 366 2.38 14.31 12.95
CA THR A 366 3.62 14.21 12.16
C THR A 366 3.40 13.66 10.75
N GLN A 367 2.21 13.12 10.49
CA GLN A 367 1.81 12.69 9.15
C GLN A 367 1.24 13.88 8.38
N GLY A 368 1.31 13.83 7.07
CA GLY A 368 0.76 14.91 6.28
C GLY A 368 0.39 14.51 4.84
N SER A 369 -0.37 15.37 4.18
CA SER A 369 -0.66 15.18 2.75
C SER A 369 -0.95 16.51 2.05
N ILE A 370 -0.65 16.55 0.75
CA ILE A 370 -1.15 17.56 -0.18
C ILE A 370 -2.16 16.86 -1.07
N ARG A 371 -3.34 17.45 -1.24
CA ARG A 371 -4.46 16.83 -1.95
C ARG A 371 -5.03 17.74 -3.02
N ASN A 372 -5.86 17.15 -3.89
CA ASN A 372 -6.52 17.83 -5.01
C ASN A 372 -5.50 18.46 -5.96
N LEU A 373 -4.40 17.79 -6.18
CA LEU A 373 -3.45 18.17 -7.21
C LEU A 373 -4.02 17.85 -8.59
N ASN A 374 -3.62 18.63 -9.56
CA ASN A 374 -3.94 18.41 -10.96
C ASN A 374 -2.69 17.76 -11.58
N GLY A 375 -2.75 16.44 -11.78
CA GLY A 375 -1.67 15.64 -12.34
C GLY A 375 -1.70 15.61 -13.86
#